data_f8472694fb2899a541bfb38965bea1b8
#
_entry.id   f8472694fb2899a541bfb38965bea1b8
#
_cell.length_a   1.000
_cell.length_b   1.000
_cell.length_c   1.000
_cell.angle_alpha   90.00
_cell.angle_beta   90.00
_cell.angle_gamma   90.00
#
_symmetry.space_group_name_H-M   'P 1'
#
loop_
_entity.id
_entity.type
_entity.pdbx_description
1 polymer ?
#
loop_
_entity_poly.entity_id
_entity_poly.type
_entity_poly.pdbx_seq_one_letter_code
_entity_poly.pdbx_strand_id
1 'polypeptide(L)'
;HFMSDTKWLLQHGFKEIEKLPNGFSLLVMSFHENSAVPYFNDCVKSGECPDKLGIVAYYSNRCPYTDYYVNGVLRVLAQERNIPLKVIKLETREQAQNSPTPATIFSLFYNGKFVTTDLSICTESKFTKLLK
;
A
#
# COMPACT_ATOMS: atom_id res chain seq x y z
N HIS A 1 10.41 6.62 10.82
CA HIS A 1 8.96 6.65 10.49
C HIS A 1 8.07 6.67 11.73
N PHE A 2 8.25 7.62 12.64
CA PHE A 2 7.45 7.64 13.88
C PHE A 2 5.96 7.92 13.64
N MET A 3 5.56 8.53 12.53
CA MET A 3 4.14 8.71 12.15
C MET A 3 3.42 7.40 11.82
N SER A 4 4.15 6.31 11.60
CA SER A 4 3.62 4.97 11.34
C SER A 4 4.09 3.94 12.38
N ASP A 5 4.70 4.39 13.46
CA ASP A 5 5.16 3.51 14.54
C ASP A 5 3.98 3.08 15.42
N THR A 6 3.50 1.86 15.18
CA THR A 6 2.44 1.23 15.95
C THR A 6 2.71 1.24 17.45
N LYS A 7 3.95 0.97 17.86
CA LYS A 7 4.32 0.93 19.28
C LYS A 7 4.15 2.29 19.94
N TRP A 8 4.57 3.36 19.28
CA TRP A 8 4.40 4.72 19.77
C TRP A 8 2.91 5.08 19.92
N LEU A 9 2.10 4.78 18.90
CA LEU A 9 0.67 5.05 18.91
C LEU A 9 -0.06 4.31 20.05
N LEU A 10 0.25 3.02 20.25
CA LEU A 10 -0.31 2.22 21.34
C LEU A 10 0.05 2.79 22.72
N GLN A 11 1.27 3.31 22.91
CA GLN A 11 1.69 3.95 24.14
C GLN A 11 0.98 5.29 24.41
N HIS A 12 0.41 5.92 23.37
CA HIS A 12 -0.27 7.21 23.44
C HIS A 12 -1.79 7.09 23.33
N GLY A 13 -2.37 5.97 23.74
CA GLY A 13 -3.81 5.78 23.91
C GLY A 13 -4.56 5.26 22.70
N PHE A 14 -3.88 4.90 21.62
CA PHE A 14 -4.49 4.16 20.52
C PHE A 14 -4.69 2.70 20.90
N LYS A 15 -5.73 2.09 20.34
CA LYS A 15 -6.03 0.66 20.48
C LYS A 15 -6.01 0.00 19.11
N GLU A 16 -5.40 -1.18 19.00
CA GLU A 16 -5.48 -2.00 17.79
C GLU A 16 -6.87 -2.67 17.76
N ILE A 17 -7.64 -2.33 16.71
CA ILE A 17 -9.00 -2.85 16.52
C ILE A 17 -8.98 -4.04 15.57
N GLU A 18 -8.18 -3.96 14.52
CA GLU A 18 -8.09 -5.00 13.49
C GLU A 18 -6.67 -5.05 12.93
N LYS A 19 -6.22 -6.25 12.57
CA LYS A 19 -4.92 -6.47 11.94
C LYS A 19 -5.06 -7.35 10.70
N LEU A 20 -4.44 -6.93 9.61
CA LEU A 20 -4.44 -7.69 8.37
C LEU A 20 -3.24 -8.66 8.28
N PRO A 21 -3.37 -9.78 7.53
CA PRO A 21 -2.28 -10.76 7.36
C PRO A 21 -1.00 -10.16 6.75
N ASN A 22 -1.14 -9.12 5.94
CA ASN A 22 -0.03 -8.39 5.30
C ASN A 22 0.64 -7.33 6.21
N GLY A 23 0.30 -7.30 7.51
CA GLY A 23 0.96 -6.48 8.53
C GLY A 23 0.35 -5.11 8.79
N PHE A 24 -0.70 -4.69 8.08
CA PHE A 24 -1.42 -3.46 8.40
C PHE A 24 -2.25 -3.64 9.68
N SER A 25 -2.20 -2.65 10.56
CA SER A 25 -3.02 -2.56 11.78
C SER A 25 -3.90 -1.33 11.72
N LEU A 26 -5.17 -1.50 12.10
CA LEU A 26 -6.11 -0.40 12.29
C LEU A 26 -6.06 0.03 13.76
N LEU A 27 -5.52 1.22 13.98
CA LEU A 27 -5.38 1.81 15.30
C LEU A 27 -6.38 2.94 15.48
N VAL A 28 -7.07 2.97 16.61
CA VAL A 28 -8.13 3.93 16.90
C VAL A 28 -7.91 4.56 18.28
N MET A 29 -8.12 5.87 18.34
CA MET A 29 -8.29 6.61 19.59
C MET A 29 -9.71 7.17 19.61
N SER A 30 -10.53 6.72 20.55
CA SER A 30 -11.89 7.24 20.73
C SER A 30 -11.88 8.41 21.71
N PHE A 31 -12.54 9.51 21.33
CA PHE A 31 -12.73 10.68 22.18
C PHE A 31 -14.08 10.66 22.92
N HIS A 32 -14.99 9.78 22.54
CA HIS A 32 -16.31 9.60 23.15
C HIS A 32 -16.61 8.10 23.31
N GLU A 33 -17.28 7.75 24.42
CA GLU A 33 -17.60 6.34 24.75
C GLU A 33 -18.48 5.64 23.71
N ASN A 34 -19.35 6.38 23.03
CA ASN A 34 -20.28 5.86 22.02
C ASN A 34 -19.80 6.08 20.56
N SER A 35 -18.51 6.32 20.35
CA SER A 35 -17.97 6.47 18.99
C SER A 35 -18.09 5.17 18.21
N ALA A 36 -18.51 5.27 16.94
CA ALA A 36 -18.55 4.12 16.04
C ALA A 36 -17.13 3.55 15.86
N VAL A 37 -16.99 2.24 15.98
CA VAL A 37 -15.71 1.54 15.76
C VAL A 37 -15.49 1.39 14.26
N PRO A 38 -14.38 1.92 13.70
CA PRO A 38 -14.03 1.72 12.30
C PRO A 38 -13.58 0.29 12.03
N TYR A 39 -13.60 -0.10 10.77
CA TYR A 39 -13.16 -1.42 10.32
C TYR A 39 -12.49 -1.30 8.94
N PHE A 40 -11.68 -2.30 8.59
CA PHE A 40 -11.16 -2.43 7.23
C PHE A 40 -12.24 -2.89 6.26
N ASN A 41 -12.27 -2.29 5.06
CA ASN A 41 -13.12 -2.78 3.98
C ASN A 41 -12.69 -4.18 3.53
N ASP A 42 -13.62 -4.97 3.03
CA ASP A 42 -13.35 -6.36 2.63
C ASP A 42 -12.30 -6.48 1.52
N CYS A 43 -12.21 -5.48 0.65
CA CYS A 43 -11.23 -5.44 -0.45
C CYS A 43 -9.76 -5.51 -0.01
N VAL A 44 -9.43 -5.13 1.25
CA VAL A 44 -8.05 -5.16 1.76
C VAL A 44 -7.71 -6.41 2.55
N LYS A 45 -8.71 -7.25 2.91
CA LYS A 45 -8.54 -8.37 3.84
C LYS A 45 -7.77 -9.54 3.25
N SER A 46 -7.82 -9.75 1.94
CA SER A 46 -7.11 -10.84 1.27
C SER A 46 -5.61 -10.62 1.15
N GLY A 47 -5.13 -9.37 1.17
CA GLY A 47 -3.76 -9.03 0.86
C GLY A 47 -3.39 -9.26 -0.61
N GLU A 48 -4.38 -9.41 -1.49
CA GLU A 48 -4.21 -9.67 -2.92
C GLU A 48 -4.92 -8.63 -3.77
N CYS A 49 -4.34 -8.33 -4.95
CA CYS A 49 -5.03 -7.51 -5.96
C CYS A 49 -5.72 -8.38 -7.02
N PRO A 50 -6.71 -7.82 -7.76
CA PRO A 50 -7.43 -8.57 -8.79
C PRO A 50 -6.53 -9.07 -9.92
N ASP A 51 -5.57 -8.26 -10.33
CA ASP A 51 -4.63 -8.60 -11.40
C ASP A 51 -3.55 -9.56 -10.89
N LYS A 52 -3.48 -10.75 -11.44
CA LYS A 52 -2.58 -11.83 -10.98
C LYS A 52 -1.30 -11.97 -11.81
N LEU A 53 -1.08 -11.09 -12.80
CA LEU A 53 0.08 -11.18 -13.69
C LEU A 53 1.01 -9.96 -13.53
N GLY A 54 2.28 -10.23 -13.26
CA GLY A 54 3.32 -9.22 -13.23
C GLY A 54 3.21 -8.26 -12.04
N ILE A 55 3.56 -7.02 -12.28
CA ILE A 55 3.58 -5.95 -11.26
C ILE A 55 2.35 -5.09 -11.39
N VAL A 56 1.70 -4.82 -10.26
CA VAL A 56 0.62 -3.83 -10.15
C VAL A 56 1.02 -2.80 -9.10
N ALA A 57 1.08 -1.53 -9.50
CA ALA A 57 1.38 -0.41 -8.61
C ALA A 57 0.13 0.46 -8.44
N TYR A 58 -0.33 0.61 -7.22
CA TYR A 58 -1.35 1.59 -6.83
C TYR A 58 -0.66 2.80 -6.23
N TYR A 59 -1.06 4.00 -6.61
CA TYR A 59 -0.49 5.22 -6.04
C TYR A 59 -1.44 6.40 -6.10
N SER A 60 -1.13 7.46 -5.37
CA SER A 60 -1.84 8.75 -5.42
C SER A 60 -0.85 9.92 -5.42
N ASN A 61 -1.35 11.11 -5.77
CA ASN A 61 -0.56 12.35 -5.75
C ASN A 61 -0.33 12.94 -4.35
N ARG A 62 -0.58 12.18 -3.28
CA ARG A 62 -0.33 12.66 -1.90
C ARG A 62 1.16 12.80 -1.59
N CYS A 63 2.01 12.11 -2.32
CA CYS A 63 3.46 12.29 -2.26
C CYS A 63 3.95 12.79 -3.63
N PRO A 64 4.66 13.89 -3.70
CA PRO A 64 5.09 14.49 -4.97
C PRO A 64 6.09 13.64 -5.75
N TYR A 65 6.79 12.74 -5.07
CA TYR A 65 7.79 11.87 -5.70
C TYR A 65 7.20 10.58 -6.30
N THR A 66 5.99 10.19 -5.90
CA THR A 66 5.44 8.88 -6.27
C THR A 66 5.24 8.75 -7.78
N ASP A 67 4.71 9.77 -8.42
CA ASP A 67 4.48 9.76 -9.88
C ASP A 67 5.79 9.57 -10.65
N TYR A 68 6.85 10.29 -10.28
CA TYR A 68 8.17 10.16 -10.88
C TYR A 68 8.72 8.72 -10.76
N TYR A 69 8.66 8.14 -9.56
CA TYR A 69 9.19 6.80 -9.34
C TYR A 69 8.36 5.72 -10.02
N VAL A 70 7.04 5.83 -10.02
CA VAL A 70 6.15 4.81 -10.59
C VAL A 70 6.14 4.89 -12.12
N ASN A 71 5.89 6.06 -12.69
CA ASN A 71 5.77 6.23 -14.14
C ASN A 71 7.11 6.40 -14.86
N GLY A 72 8.13 6.89 -14.17
CA GLY A 72 9.50 6.98 -14.70
C GLY A 72 10.29 5.70 -14.40
N VAL A 73 10.77 5.56 -13.18
CA VAL A 73 11.77 4.55 -12.84
C VAL A 73 11.22 3.12 -12.88
N LEU A 74 10.11 2.85 -12.20
CA LEU A 74 9.52 1.49 -12.15
C LEU A 74 9.11 0.99 -13.55
N ARG A 75 8.58 1.88 -14.38
CA ARG A 75 8.17 1.53 -15.75
C ARG A 75 9.36 1.11 -16.59
N VAL A 76 10.47 1.82 -16.53
CA VAL A 76 11.70 1.48 -17.23
C VAL A 76 12.25 0.13 -16.75
N LEU A 77 12.35 -0.07 -15.43
CA LEU A 77 12.84 -1.32 -14.85
C LEU A 77 11.98 -2.54 -15.23
N ALA A 78 10.67 -2.40 -15.25
CA ALA A 78 9.76 -3.46 -15.65
C ALA A 78 9.92 -3.78 -17.15
N GLN A 79 10.04 -2.77 -17.99
CA GLN A 79 10.23 -2.91 -19.43
C GLN A 79 11.55 -3.62 -19.79
N GLU A 80 12.66 -3.20 -19.18
CA GLU A 80 13.98 -3.81 -19.38
C GLU A 80 14.02 -5.30 -19.02
N ARG A 81 13.16 -5.72 -18.09
CA ARG A 81 13.07 -7.11 -17.61
C ARG A 81 11.91 -7.89 -18.23
N ASN A 82 11.18 -7.30 -19.19
CA ASN A 82 10.00 -7.89 -19.83
C ASN A 82 8.92 -8.35 -18.83
N ILE A 83 8.72 -7.57 -17.75
CA ILE A 83 7.70 -7.85 -16.74
C ILE A 83 6.47 -6.99 -17.03
N PRO A 84 5.26 -7.58 -17.15
CA PRO A 84 4.04 -6.81 -17.27
C PRO A 84 3.87 -5.84 -16.08
N LEU A 85 3.62 -4.56 -16.38
CA LEU A 85 3.38 -3.53 -15.37
C LEU A 85 2.03 -2.87 -15.63
N LYS A 86 1.18 -2.90 -14.61
CA LYS A 86 -0.06 -2.12 -14.54
C LYS A 86 0.08 -1.05 -13.48
N VAL A 87 -0.21 0.20 -13.83
CA VAL A 87 -0.17 1.33 -12.92
C VAL A 87 -1.58 1.87 -12.74
N ILE A 88 -2.02 1.97 -11.49
CA ILE A 88 -3.37 2.43 -11.13
C ILE A 88 -3.23 3.64 -10.20
N LYS A 89 -3.64 4.80 -10.70
CA LYS A 89 -3.66 6.04 -9.94
C LYS A 89 -4.99 6.16 -9.20
N LEU A 90 -4.92 6.40 -7.90
CA LEU A 90 -6.08 6.62 -7.05
C LEU A 90 -6.40 8.12 -7.02
N GLU A 91 -7.42 8.53 -7.76
CA GLU A 91 -7.77 9.94 -7.94
C GLU A 91 -9.03 10.34 -7.17
N THR A 92 -9.87 9.35 -6.82
CA THR A 92 -11.12 9.59 -6.09
C THR A 92 -11.15 8.84 -4.77
N ARG A 93 -12.01 9.32 -3.85
CA ARG A 93 -12.27 8.63 -2.58
C ARG A 93 -12.75 7.20 -2.80
N GLU A 94 -13.64 7.00 -3.77
CA GLU A 94 -14.19 5.69 -4.09
C GLU A 94 -13.10 4.70 -4.57
N GLN A 95 -12.22 5.14 -5.45
CA GLN A 95 -11.06 4.34 -5.88
C GLN A 95 -10.16 3.97 -4.71
N ALA A 96 -9.90 4.91 -3.79
CA ALA A 96 -9.09 4.65 -2.60
C ALA A 96 -9.77 3.65 -1.65
N GLN A 97 -11.09 3.75 -1.47
CA GLN A 97 -11.86 2.84 -0.62
C GLN A 97 -11.98 1.41 -1.18
N ASN A 98 -11.89 1.26 -2.50
CA ASN A 98 -11.92 -0.04 -3.19
C ASN A 98 -10.51 -0.57 -3.54
N SER A 99 -9.46 0.13 -3.13
CA SER A 99 -8.08 -0.34 -3.30
C SER A 99 -7.83 -1.63 -2.50
N PRO A 100 -7.04 -2.60 -3.02
CA PRO A 100 -6.73 -3.84 -2.32
C PRO A 100 -5.76 -3.67 -1.13
N THR A 101 -5.43 -2.44 -0.78
CA THR A 101 -4.56 -2.08 0.34
C THR A 101 -5.02 -0.78 1.00
N PRO A 102 -4.90 -0.62 2.33
CA PRO A 102 -5.17 0.65 2.99
C PRO A 102 -4.10 1.73 2.70
N ALA A 103 -2.97 1.36 2.10
CA ALA A 103 -1.88 2.28 1.76
C ALA A 103 -2.17 2.99 0.42
N THR A 104 -2.80 4.16 0.48
CA THR A 104 -3.23 4.92 -0.70
C THR A 104 -2.14 5.81 -1.32
N ILE A 105 -1.00 6.01 -0.63
CA ILE A 105 0.11 6.79 -1.19
C ILE A 105 0.84 5.97 -2.25
N PHE A 106 1.27 4.78 -1.90
CA PHE A 106 1.91 3.81 -2.77
C PHE A 106 1.75 2.40 -2.22
N SER A 107 1.49 1.44 -3.10
CA SER A 107 1.57 0.02 -2.81
C SER A 107 1.90 -0.76 -4.07
N LEU A 108 2.71 -1.79 -3.92
CA LEU A 108 3.15 -2.65 -5.01
C LEU A 108 2.73 -4.10 -4.76
N PHE A 109 2.18 -4.70 -5.79
CA PHE A 109 1.83 -6.12 -5.85
C PHE A 109 2.66 -6.81 -6.93
N TYR A 110 3.00 -8.07 -6.69
CA TYR A 110 3.65 -8.93 -7.68
C TYR A 110 2.91 -10.26 -7.78
N ASN A 111 2.49 -10.60 -9.00
CA ASN A 111 1.66 -11.78 -9.28
C ASN A 111 0.43 -11.88 -8.34
N GLY A 112 -0.22 -10.74 -8.12
CA GLY A 112 -1.41 -10.60 -7.32
C GLY A 112 -1.20 -10.46 -5.82
N LYS A 113 0.00 -10.70 -5.28
CA LYS A 113 0.31 -10.64 -3.86
C LYS A 113 0.93 -9.30 -3.46
N PHE A 114 0.53 -8.79 -2.30
CA PHE A 114 1.12 -7.58 -1.73
C PHE A 114 2.61 -7.76 -1.44
N VAL A 115 3.41 -6.76 -1.84
CA VAL A 115 4.86 -6.74 -1.64
C VAL A 115 5.28 -5.69 -0.63
N THR A 116 4.97 -4.41 -0.90
CA THR A 116 5.47 -3.31 -0.07
C THR A 116 4.71 -2.00 -0.32
N THR A 117 4.83 -1.08 0.64
CA THR A 117 4.47 0.34 0.51
C THR A 117 5.69 1.26 0.42
N ASP A 118 6.90 0.68 0.47
CA ASP A 118 8.14 1.45 0.40
C ASP A 118 8.47 1.80 -1.07
N LEU A 119 8.38 3.08 -1.40
CA LEU A 119 8.65 3.59 -2.74
C LEU A 119 10.08 3.30 -3.23
N SER A 120 11.01 3.03 -2.30
CA SER A 120 12.38 2.66 -2.64
C SER A 120 12.50 1.32 -3.39
N ILE A 121 11.44 0.50 -3.44
CA ILE A 121 11.35 -0.69 -4.31
C ILE A 121 11.53 -0.34 -5.78
N CYS A 122 11.20 0.89 -6.17
CA CYS A 122 11.40 1.39 -7.53
C CYS A 122 12.87 1.65 -7.88
N THR A 123 13.82 1.47 -6.93
CA THR A 123 15.26 1.52 -7.24
C THR A 123 15.75 0.18 -7.76
N GLU A 124 16.72 0.20 -8.68
CA GLU A 124 17.22 -1.00 -9.37
C GLU A 124 17.68 -2.10 -8.40
N SER A 125 18.41 -1.73 -7.35
CA SER A 125 18.96 -2.68 -6.38
C SER A 125 17.89 -3.44 -5.58
N LYS A 126 16.80 -2.76 -5.18
CA LYS A 126 15.68 -3.38 -4.46
C LYS A 126 14.73 -4.12 -5.40
N PHE A 127 14.48 -3.57 -6.58
CA PHE A 127 13.68 -4.21 -7.61
C PHE A 127 14.25 -5.56 -8.05
N THR A 128 15.55 -5.63 -8.24
CA THR A 128 16.24 -6.88 -8.58
C THR A 128 16.10 -7.95 -7.49
N LYS A 129 16.02 -7.55 -6.21
CA LYS A 129 15.80 -8.49 -5.10
C LYS A 129 14.37 -9.04 -5.07
N LEU A 130 13.39 -8.29 -5.54
CA LEU A 130 12.00 -8.74 -5.63
C LEU A 130 11.83 -9.91 -6.59
N LEU A 131 12.65 -9.97 -7.66
CA LEU A 131 12.54 -10.96 -8.72
C LEU A 131 13.31 -12.27 -8.44
N LYS A 132 14.06 -12.34 -7.36
CA LYS A 132 14.77 -13.54 -6.90
C LYS A 132 13.92 -14.38 -5.97
#